data_1f8d84334cd8e56df7279a2e1f075511
#
_entry.id   1f8d84334cd8e56df7279a2e1f075511
#
_cell.length_a   1.000
_cell.length_b   1.000
_cell.length_c   1.000
_cell.angle_alpha   90.00
_cell.angle_beta   90.00
_cell.angle_gamma   90.00
#
_symmetry.space_group_name_H-M   'P 1'
#
loop_
_entity.id
_entity.type
_entity.pdbx_description
1 polymer ?
#
loop_
_entity_poly.entity_id
_entity_poly.type
_entity_poly.pdbx_seq_one_letter_code
_entity_poly.pdbx_strand_id
1 'polypeptide(L)'
;MSEQIHEQPHLKRVLGRWDLVLLFVVAVFNLNVVPSIAANGGVTVWLWIISLLLFFWPQGIAVIELAQRYPGEGGVYLWAKEVFGDFHGFLSGWCYWTNNMLYVPTVMLYFVGVSVFALGPGHAALADNKNFAMVMSLVLLAVLTVLNIVGLGVGKWLNNVGAIGTFVAASVLILLGITIFFRFGTTVTASDFRIPADPRFVLNSFGVICFGLVGLELASVMGDEIRDPQRTLPGAVAWGGVLAGALYIGATLTLLVSVRKDEISVLQGIVQAVSHMAAKVGVAWIIAPFAVMLSLSIAGIGSAWMGGSARIPFVAGLDSYMPSWLGNVHPKYATPHAALIVQAVVSLVLVVINFYASGGVQEAFQKMLSLAVVLQLVPFLYVFAALLKFGVRKPFESRRYSRATLLFAGTAGLVTTTLGIVLAFFPAKQITSVWKYEVSMIGITLAFLLLAVFFFFVYSRLKTPRVTAVKHAEAARIT
;
A
#
# COMPACT_ATOMS: atom_id res chain seq x y z
N MET A 1 -20.77 43.98 -11.23
CA MET A 1 -20.33 43.03 -10.17
C MET A 1 -19.80 41.80 -10.90
N SER A 2 -18.47 41.70 -11.05
CA SER A 2 -17.83 40.58 -11.74
C SER A 2 -17.98 39.33 -10.86
N GLU A 3 -18.70 38.33 -11.34
CA GLU A 3 -18.68 37.00 -10.77
C GLU A 3 -17.23 36.49 -10.77
N GLN A 4 -16.62 36.41 -9.60
CA GLN A 4 -15.41 35.64 -9.42
C GLN A 4 -15.80 34.17 -9.59
N ILE A 5 -15.50 33.64 -10.78
CA ILE A 5 -15.47 32.21 -11.02
C ILE A 5 -14.40 31.67 -10.05
N HIS A 6 -14.81 31.04 -8.96
CA HIS A 6 -13.90 30.31 -8.08
C HIS A 6 -13.35 29.16 -8.91
N GLU A 7 -12.16 29.36 -9.50
CA GLU A 7 -11.38 28.27 -10.07
C GLU A 7 -11.20 27.20 -8.99
N GLN A 8 -11.59 25.97 -9.31
CA GLN A 8 -11.33 24.85 -8.40
C GLN A 8 -9.82 24.75 -8.17
N PRO A 9 -9.35 24.56 -6.93
CA PRO A 9 -7.93 24.44 -6.65
C PRO A 9 -7.35 23.20 -7.35
N HIS A 10 -6.45 23.44 -8.32
CA HIS A 10 -5.80 22.36 -9.08
C HIS A 10 -4.42 22.07 -8.51
N LEU A 11 -4.05 20.78 -8.48
CA LEU A 11 -2.71 20.32 -8.12
C LEU A 11 -1.75 20.49 -9.31
N LYS A 12 -0.45 20.64 -9.04
CA LYS A 12 0.55 20.86 -10.11
C LYS A 12 0.89 19.56 -10.83
N ARG A 13 0.87 19.56 -12.17
CA ARG A 13 1.31 18.43 -13.02
C ARG A 13 2.83 18.34 -13.07
N VAL A 14 3.43 17.50 -12.23
CA VAL A 14 4.88 17.35 -12.06
C VAL A 14 5.41 15.96 -12.43
N LEU A 15 4.54 14.93 -12.50
CA LEU A 15 4.96 13.54 -12.73
C LEU A 15 5.12 13.27 -14.24
N GLY A 16 6.36 12.99 -14.65
CA GLY A 16 6.70 12.54 -16.01
C GLY A 16 6.67 11.01 -16.12
N ARG A 17 6.97 10.49 -17.33
CA ARG A 17 6.95 9.05 -17.63
C ARG A 17 7.83 8.23 -16.69
N TRP A 18 9.06 8.64 -16.46
CA TRP A 18 10.00 7.93 -15.60
C TRP A 18 9.65 8.02 -14.13
N ASP A 19 9.12 9.18 -13.68
CA ASP A 19 8.63 9.34 -12.32
C ASP A 19 7.47 8.38 -12.02
N LEU A 20 6.61 8.14 -13.02
CA LEU A 20 5.50 7.19 -12.93
C LEU A 20 5.98 5.74 -12.84
N VAL A 21 6.95 5.34 -13.68
CA VAL A 21 7.54 3.99 -13.61
C VAL A 21 8.17 3.77 -12.24
N LEU A 22 8.95 4.75 -11.75
CA LEU A 22 9.57 4.67 -10.43
C LEU A 22 8.54 4.70 -9.29
N LEU A 23 7.46 5.48 -9.43
CA LEU A 23 6.35 5.49 -8.48
C LEU A 23 5.67 4.11 -8.41
N PHE A 24 5.44 3.44 -9.54
CA PHE A 24 4.90 2.07 -9.56
C PHE A 24 5.84 1.08 -8.88
N VAL A 25 7.13 1.18 -9.11
CA VAL A 25 8.10 0.30 -8.45
C VAL A 25 8.04 0.49 -6.92
N VAL A 26 8.03 1.75 -6.45
CA VAL A 26 7.93 2.05 -5.01
C VAL A 26 6.57 1.64 -4.43
N ALA A 27 5.49 1.84 -5.19
CA ALA A 27 4.15 1.55 -4.71
C ALA A 27 3.85 0.05 -4.66
N VAL A 28 4.27 -0.70 -5.69
CA VAL A 28 3.94 -2.13 -5.84
C VAL A 28 4.98 -3.04 -5.17
N PHE A 29 6.26 -2.65 -5.13
CA PHE A 29 7.30 -3.53 -4.58
C PHE A 29 7.69 -3.14 -3.15
N ASN A 30 6.98 -3.70 -2.21
CA ASN A 30 7.13 -3.45 -0.78
C ASN A 30 7.95 -4.55 -0.09
N LEU A 31 9.28 -4.42 -0.02
CA LEU A 31 10.16 -5.40 0.65
C LEU A 31 9.78 -5.64 2.12
N ASN A 32 9.14 -4.69 2.78
CA ASN A 32 8.75 -4.78 4.19
C ASN A 32 7.73 -5.89 4.50
N VAL A 33 6.96 -6.37 3.53
CA VAL A 33 6.01 -7.47 3.74
C VAL A 33 6.66 -8.86 3.56
N VAL A 34 7.77 -8.94 2.83
CA VAL A 34 8.43 -10.22 2.49
C VAL A 34 8.82 -11.04 3.71
N PRO A 35 9.45 -10.49 4.77
CA PRO A 35 9.82 -11.28 5.95
C PRO A 35 8.63 -11.92 6.65
N SER A 36 7.51 -11.19 6.80
CA SER A 36 6.28 -11.72 7.41
C SER A 36 5.72 -12.93 6.65
N ILE A 37 5.89 -12.92 5.32
CA ILE A 37 5.43 -14.00 4.45
C ILE A 37 6.43 -15.16 4.48
N ALA A 38 7.72 -14.90 4.28
CA ALA A 38 8.79 -15.91 4.26
C ALA A 38 8.89 -16.70 5.59
N ALA A 39 8.59 -16.07 6.72
CA ALA A 39 8.54 -16.73 8.04
C ALA A 39 7.52 -17.90 8.09
N ASN A 40 6.59 -17.98 7.15
CA ASN A 40 5.63 -19.08 7.02
C ASN A 40 6.11 -20.21 6.09
N GLY A 41 7.34 -20.12 5.57
CA GLY A 41 8.00 -21.18 4.79
C GLY A 41 7.77 -21.13 3.30
N GLY A 42 8.31 -22.12 2.58
CA GLY A 42 8.33 -22.20 1.12
C GLY A 42 6.95 -22.31 0.46
N VAL A 43 5.93 -22.79 1.19
CA VAL A 43 4.53 -22.84 0.70
C VAL A 43 4.03 -21.47 0.26
N THR A 44 4.56 -20.37 0.83
CA THR A 44 4.18 -18.99 0.48
C THR A 44 4.58 -18.59 -0.95
N VAL A 45 5.52 -19.31 -1.57
CA VAL A 45 5.87 -19.12 -2.99
C VAL A 45 4.68 -19.44 -3.88
N TRP A 46 3.92 -20.51 -3.56
CA TRP A 46 2.69 -20.83 -4.29
C TRP A 46 1.63 -19.77 -4.11
N LEU A 47 1.51 -19.20 -2.90
CA LEU A 47 0.60 -18.09 -2.63
C LEU A 47 0.97 -16.84 -3.45
N TRP A 48 2.26 -16.52 -3.61
CA TRP A 48 2.73 -15.46 -4.51
C TRP A 48 2.27 -15.70 -5.94
N ILE A 49 2.50 -16.90 -6.49
CA ILE A 49 2.13 -17.25 -7.88
C ILE A 49 0.61 -17.13 -8.08
N ILE A 50 -0.18 -17.69 -7.16
CA ILE A 50 -1.65 -17.64 -7.23
C ILE A 50 -2.14 -16.19 -7.18
N SER A 51 -1.60 -15.38 -6.24
CA SER A 51 -1.99 -13.97 -6.10
C SER A 51 -1.55 -13.12 -7.28
N LEU A 52 -0.39 -13.38 -7.88
CA LEU A 52 0.03 -12.72 -9.12
C LEU A 52 -0.95 -12.98 -10.26
N LEU A 53 -1.38 -14.23 -10.43
CA LEU A 53 -2.27 -14.63 -11.54
C LEU A 53 -3.72 -14.19 -11.30
N LEU A 54 -4.25 -14.32 -10.07
CA LEU A 54 -5.66 -14.17 -9.78
C LEU A 54 -6.04 -12.86 -9.09
N PHE A 55 -5.05 -12.09 -8.60
CA PHE A 55 -5.28 -10.77 -8.00
C PHE A 55 -4.55 -9.67 -8.78
N PHE A 56 -3.22 -9.77 -8.97
CA PHE A 56 -2.43 -8.68 -9.56
C PHE A 56 -2.77 -8.41 -11.04
N TRP A 57 -2.80 -9.46 -11.89
CA TRP A 57 -3.17 -9.26 -13.29
C TRP A 57 -4.61 -8.77 -13.48
N PRO A 58 -5.61 -9.32 -12.78
CA PRO A 58 -6.96 -8.74 -12.72
C PRO A 58 -6.98 -7.28 -12.26
N GLN A 59 -6.20 -6.91 -11.24
CA GLN A 59 -6.06 -5.53 -10.78
C GLN A 59 -5.51 -4.63 -11.89
N GLY A 60 -4.48 -5.07 -12.60
CA GLY A 60 -3.90 -4.33 -13.72
C GLY A 60 -4.93 -4.04 -14.82
N ILE A 61 -5.74 -5.04 -15.19
CA ILE A 61 -6.86 -4.88 -16.13
C ILE A 61 -7.85 -3.85 -15.61
N ALA A 62 -8.21 -3.93 -14.33
CA ALA A 62 -9.18 -3.04 -13.70
C ALA A 62 -8.68 -1.58 -13.67
N VAL A 63 -7.45 -1.36 -13.23
CA VAL A 63 -6.86 -0.02 -13.18
C VAL A 63 -6.81 0.62 -14.57
N ILE A 64 -6.38 -0.13 -15.59
CA ILE A 64 -6.33 0.39 -16.97
C ILE A 64 -7.72 0.74 -17.49
N GLU A 65 -8.70 -0.16 -17.33
CA GLU A 65 -10.07 0.04 -17.82
C GLU A 65 -10.76 1.22 -17.11
N LEU A 66 -10.65 1.28 -15.77
CA LEU A 66 -11.30 2.31 -14.95
C LEU A 66 -10.64 3.68 -15.12
N ALA A 67 -9.31 3.75 -15.17
CA ALA A 67 -8.60 5.02 -15.41
C ALA A 67 -8.89 5.62 -16.79
N GLN A 68 -9.16 4.78 -17.80
CA GLN A 68 -9.56 5.25 -19.13
C GLN A 68 -11.02 5.71 -19.18
N ARG A 69 -11.92 5.09 -18.42
CA ARG A 69 -13.34 5.47 -18.38
C ARG A 69 -13.61 6.67 -17.52
N TYR A 70 -12.95 6.76 -16.39
CA TYR A 70 -13.16 7.78 -15.37
C TYR A 70 -11.80 8.40 -15.00
N PRO A 71 -11.25 9.25 -15.90
CA PRO A 71 -10.03 9.99 -15.58
C PRO A 71 -10.31 11.04 -14.51
N GLY A 72 -9.31 11.33 -13.68
CA GLY A 72 -9.40 12.36 -12.62
C GLY A 72 -8.74 11.92 -11.32
N GLU A 73 -8.66 12.83 -10.35
CA GLU A 73 -8.13 12.55 -9.02
C GLU A 73 -9.08 11.70 -8.18
N GLY A 74 -8.50 10.97 -7.21
CA GLY A 74 -9.24 10.15 -6.29
C GLY A 74 -9.32 8.67 -6.67
N GLY A 75 -8.94 8.27 -7.90
CA GLY A 75 -8.81 6.87 -8.32
C GLY A 75 -9.94 5.97 -7.81
N VAL A 76 -9.65 5.11 -6.83
CA VAL A 76 -10.62 4.14 -6.27
C VAL A 76 -11.87 4.79 -5.66
N TYR A 77 -11.76 6.03 -5.14
CA TYR A 77 -12.91 6.82 -4.69
C TYR A 77 -13.81 7.19 -5.87
N LEU A 78 -13.21 7.82 -6.90
CA LEU A 78 -13.91 8.27 -8.09
C LEU A 78 -14.57 7.09 -8.82
N TRP A 79 -13.84 6.01 -9.02
CA TRP A 79 -14.36 4.84 -9.73
C TRP A 79 -15.55 4.18 -9.02
N ALA A 80 -15.46 4.02 -7.69
CA ALA A 80 -16.58 3.49 -6.93
C ALA A 80 -17.78 4.45 -6.95
N LYS A 81 -17.56 5.76 -6.89
CA LYS A 81 -18.60 6.80 -6.97
C LYS A 81 -19.33 6.78 -8.31
N GLU A 82 -18.60 6.79 -9.42
CA GLU A 82 -19.17 6.80 -10.76
C GLU A 82 -19.93 5.52 -11.11
N VAL A 83 -19.48 4.37 -10.58
CA VAL A 83 -20.10 3.08 -10.90
C VAL A 83 -21.25 2.73 -9.96
N PHE A 84 -21.14 3.03 -8.65
CA PHE A 84 -22.08 2.56 -7.61
C PHE A 84 -22.77 3.69 -6.84
N GLY A 85 -22.36 4.93 -7.05
CA GLY A 85 -22.91 6.11 -6.40
C GLY A 85 -22.10 6.61 -5.21
N ASP A 86 -22.52 7.77 -4.70
CA ASP A 86 -21.78 8.59 -3.75
C ASP A 86 -21.36 7.88 -2.46
N PHE A 87 -22.28 7.12 -1.84
CA PHE A 87 -21.98 6.37 -0.62
C PHE A 87 -20.87 5.35 -0.81
N HIS A 88 -20.92 4.60 -1.90
CA HIS A 88 -19.93 3.57 -2.22
C HIS A 88 -18.56 4.19 -2.57
N GLY A 89 -18.58 5.32 -3.29
CA GLY A 89 -17.37 6.10 -3.54
C GLY A 89 -16.73 6.57 -2.22
N PHE A 90 -17.54 7.17 -1.35
CA PHE A 90 -17.07 7.63 -0.06
C PHE A 90 -16.49 6.49 0.80
N LEU A 91 -17.20 5.35 0.91
CA LEU A 91 -16.75 4.20 1.69
C LEU A 91 -15.45 3.62 1.14
N SER A 92 -15.33 3.48 -0.19
CA SER A 92 -14.09 3.06 -0.86
C SER A 92 -12.92 4.00 -0.54
N GLY A 93 -13.10 5.29 -0.74
CA GLY A 93 -12.08 6.30 -0.45
C GLY A 93 -11.72 6.36 1.04
N TRP A 94 -12.71 6.30 1.93
CA TRP A 94 -12.49 6.28 3.38
C TRP A 94 -11.61 5.10 3.80
N CYS A 95 -11.92 3.88 3.34
CA CYS A 95 -11.11 2.71 3.66
C CYS A 95 -9.68 2.82 3.11
N TYR A 96 -9.52 3.34 1.89
CA TYR A 96 -8.21 3.58 1.28
C TYR A 96 -7.38 4.60 2.06
N TRP A 97 -7.99 5.68 2.55
CA TRP A 97 -7.31 6.68 3.35
C TRP A 97 -6.97 6.18 4.75
N THR A 98 -7.96 5.59 5.44
CA THR A 98 -7.77 5.11 6.83
C THR A 98 -6.82 3.92 6.93
N ASN A 99 -6.74 3.06 5.90
CA ASN A 99 -5.68 2.07 5.80
C ASN A 99 -4.29 2.73 5.95
N ASN A 100 -4.04 3.86 5.30
CA ASN A 100 -2.74 4.51 5.34
C ASN A 100 -2.42 5.15 6.69
N MET A 101 -3.41 5.39 7.55
CA MET A 101 -3.16 5.79 8.95
C MET A 101 -2.56 4.66 9.79
N LEU A 102 -2.68 3.41 9.33
CA LEU A 102 -2.09 2.21 9.93
C LEU A 102 -0.83 1.76 9.18
N TYR A 103 -0.88 1.77 7.86
CA TYR A 103 0.22 1.28 7.01
C TYR A 103 1.46 2.16 7.06
N VAL A 104 1.33 3.49 6.97
CA VAL A 104 2.49 4.38 7.04
C VAL A 104 3.27 4.21 8.35
N PRO A 105 2.63 4.17 9.55
CA PRO A 105 3.32 3.79 10.78
C PRO A 105 3.98 2.41 10.74
N THR A 106 3.34 1.42 10.12
CA THR A 106 3.91 0.08 9.96
C THR A 106 5.22 0.14 9.17
N VAL A 107 5.25 0.93 8.08
CA VAL A 107 6.44 1.17 7.27
C VAL A 107 7.52 1.89 8.09
N MET A 108 7.15 2.82 8.98
CA MET A 108 8.11 3.50 9.86
C MET A 108 8.72 2.54 10.90
N LEU A 109 7.94 1.61 11.45
CA LEU A 109 8.46 0.55 12.31
C LEU A 109 9.47 -0.33 11.58
N TYR A 110 9.16 -0.70 10.35
CA TYR A 110 10.08 -1.47 9.51
C TYR A 110 11.37 -0.69 9.21
N PHE A 111 11.25 0.64 8.95
CA PHE A 111 12.41 1.53 8.80
C PHE A 111 13.31 1.48 10.04
N VAL A 112 12.73 1.57 11.24
CA VAL A 112 13.50 1.48 12.50
C VAL A 112 14.21 0.14 12.59
N GLY A 113 13.51 -0.98 12.30
CA GLY A 113 14.10 -2.32 12.32
C GLY A 113 15.31 -2.48 11.41
N VAL A 114 15.29 -1.83 10.25
CA VAL A 114 16.39 -1.88 9.27
C VAL A 114 17.50 -0.90 9.58
N SER A 115 17.17 0.34 9.96
CA SER A 115 18.13 1.44 10.11
C SER A 115 19.16 1.22 11.21
N VAL A 116 18.84 0.46 12.26
CA VAL A 116 19.79 0.13 13.33
C VAL A 116 21.01 -0.64 12.82
N PHE A 117 20.89 -1.37 11.71
CA PHE A 117 22.02 -2.07 11.08
C PHE A 117 23.01 -1.13 10.37
N ALA A 118 22.64 0.14 10.13
CA ALA A 118 23.59 1.15 9.68
C ALA A 118 24.68 1.44 10.73
N LEU A 119 24.35 1.19 12.01
CA LEU A 119 25.30 1.26 13.15
C LEU A 119 26.06 -0.06 13.33
N GLY A 120 25.77 -1.08 12.53
CA GLY A 120 26.32 -2.42 12.59
C GLY A 120 25.39 -3.45 13.24
N PRO A 121 25.59 -4.77 12.94
CA PRO A 121 24.70 -5.85 13.42
C PRO A 121 24.57 -5.95 14.94
N GLY A 122 25.57 -5.49 15.70
CA GLY A 122 25.55 -5.48 17.17
C GLY A 122 24.44 -4.61 17.77
N HIS A 123 23.84 -3.71 17.00
CA HIS A 123 22.78 -2.81 17.45
C HIS A 123 21.36 -3.34 17.12
N ALA A 124 21.23 -4.53 16.56
CA ALA A 124 19.94 -5.12 16.16
C ALA A 124 18.88 -5.11 17.28
N ALA A 125 19.28 -5.36 18.52
CA ALA A 125 18.39 -5.37 19.68
C ALA A 125 17.69 -4.03 19.97
N LEU A 126 18.22 -2.90 19.47
CA LEU A 126 17.56 -1.59 19.62
C LEU A 126 16.19 -1.55 18.96
N ALA A 127 16.00 -2.30 17.85
CA ALA A 127 14.73 -2.34 17.14
C ALA A 127 13.61 -3.04 17.95
N ASP A 128 13.95 -3.91 18.88
CA ASP A 128 12.99 -4.59 19.77
C ASP A 128 12.70 -3.77 21.04
N ASN A 129 13.41 -2.66 21.26
CA ASN A 129 13.13 -1.74 22.36
C ASN A 129 11.88 -0.92 22.02
N LYS A 130 10.79 -1.13 22.77
CA LYS A 130 9.50 -0.47 22.55
C LYS A 130 9.58 1.05 22.50
N ASN A 131 10.27 1.66 23.48
CA ASN A 131 10.36 3.12 23.59
C ASN A 131 11.16 3.70 22.43
N PHE A 132 12.29 3.09 22.08
CA PHE A 132 13.12 3.50 20.95
C PHE A 132 12.32 3.39 19.65
N ALA A 133 11.70 2.24 19.39
CA ALA A 133 10.93 1.98 18.16
C ALA A 133 9.74 2.98 18.05
N MET A 134 9.02 3.22 19.15
CA MET A 134 7.91 4.16 19.17
C MET A 134 8.40 5.60 18.86
N VAL A 135 9.38 6.10 19.60
CA VAL A 135 9.86 7.47 19.44
C VAL A 135 10.42 7.70 18.03
N MET A 136 11.25 6.79 17.54
CA MET A 136 11.82 6.90 16.20
C MET A 136 10.75 6.86 15.11
N SER A 137 9.73 6.00 15.25
CA SER A 137 8.61 5.95 14.29
C SER A 137 7.81 7.26 14.27
N LEU A 138 7.58 7.88 15.45
CA LEU A 138 6.89 9.17 15.54
C LEU A 138 7.70 10.32 14.91
N VAL A 139 9.02 10.35 15.15
CA VAL A 139 9.93 11.33 14.53
C VAL A 139 9.91 11.18 13.01
N LEU A 140 10.04 9.95 12.51
CA LEU A 140 10.03 9.69 11.07
C LEU A 140 8.69 10.06 10.43
N LEU A 141 7.57 9.75 11.08
CA LEU A 141 6.24 10.15 10.64
C LEU A 141 6.12 11.68 10.51
N ALA A 142 6.60 12.41 11.51
CA ALA A 142 6.61 13.88 11.48
C ALA A 142 7.48 14.41 10.32
N VAL A 143 8.68 13.86 10.12
CA VAL A 143 9.57 14.23 9.00
C VAL A 143 8.91 13.99 7.67
N LEU A 144 8.32 12.79 7.44
CA LEU A 144 7.63 12.49 6.19
C LEU A 144 6.43 13.39 5.95
N THR A 145 5.69 13.74 7.01
CA THR A 145 4.58 14.69 6.92
C THR A 145 5.04 16.04 6.41
N VAL A 146 6.10 16.60 7.00
CA VAL A 146 6.68 17.89 6.58
C VAL A 146 7.15 17.82 5.12
N LEU A 147 7.88 16.77 4.74
CA LEU A 147 8.35 16.58 3.36
C LEU A 147 7.20 16.53 2.34
N ASN A 148 6.10 15.84 2.68
CA ASN A 148 4.91 15.77 1.82
C ASN A 148 4.14 17.10 1.76
N ILE A 149 4.15 17.91 2.84
CA ILE A 149 3.55 19.26 2.83
C ILE A 149 4.40 20.21 1.98
N VAL A 150 5.73 20.18 2.08
CA VAL A 150 6.64 20.99 1.25
C VAL A 150 6.46 20.67 -0.23
N GLY A 151 5.99 19.47 -0.56
CA GLY A 151 5.39 19.18 -1.84
C GLY A 151 6.13 18.14 -2.68
N LEU A 152 5.50 17.81 -3.80
CA LEU A 152 5.93 16.77 -4.72
C LEU A 152 7.34 16.96 -5.29
N GLY A 153 7.85 18.19 -5.35
CA GLY A 153 9.24 18.42 -5.79
C GLY A 153 10.26 17.69 -4.92
N VAL A 154 10.10 17.74 -3.59
CA VAL A 154 10.94 17.03 -2.63
C VAL A 154 10.49 15.58 -2.48
N GLY A 155 9.18 15.34 -2.38
CA GLY A 155 8.61 13.99 -2.28
C GLY A 155 8.95 13.12 -3.50
N LYS A 156 8.91 13.66 -4.71
CA LYS A 156 9.33 13.00 -5.94
C LYS A 156 10.79 12.54 -5.88
N TRP A 157 11.70 13.40 -5.39
CA TRP A 157 13.11 13.03 -5.24
C TRP A 157 13.26 11.86 -4.24
N LEU A 158 12.58 11.91 -3.10
CA LEU A 158 12.59 10.82 -2.12
C LEU A 158 12.01 9.53 -2.70
N ASN A 159 10.91 9.62 -3.46
CA ASN A 159 10.30 8.48 -4.14
C ASN A 159 11.24 7.88 -5.20
N ASN A 160 11.92 8.71 -6.00
CA ASN A 160 12.85 8.24 -7.03
C ASN A 160 14.09 7.58 -6.42
N VAL A 161 14.68 8.19 -5.39
CA VAL A 161 15.79 7.59 -4.63
C VAL A 161 15.35 6.30 -3.95
N GLY A 162 14.14 6.31 -3.37
CA GLY A 162 13.53 5.12 -2.78
C GLY A 162 13.33 3.98 -3.79
N ALA A 163 12.86 4.28 -5.00
CA ALA A 163 12.70 3.29 -6.07
C ALA A 163 14.02 2.66 -6.48
N ILE A 164 15.03 3.49 -6.72
CA ILE A 164 16.39 3.01 -7.05
C ILE A 164 16.94 2.16 -5.89
N GLY A 165 16.77 2.64 -4.64
CA GLY A 165 17.17 1.91 -3.44
C GLY A 165 16.49 0.55 -3.33
N THR A 166 15.19 0.47 -3.63
CA THR A 166 14.43 -0.79 -3.63
C THR A 166 14.99 -1.78 -4.65
N PHE A 167 15.27 -1.32 -5.86
CA PHE A 167 15.84 -2.16 -6.91
C PHE A 167 17.23 -2.68 -6.56
N VAL A 168 18.09 -1.81 -6.08
CA VAL A 168 19.46 -2.17 -5.71
C VAL A 168 19.43 -3.10 -4.49
N ALA A 169 18.61 -2.81 -3.48
CA ALA A 169 18.46 -3.68 -2.31
C ALA A 169 17.96 -5.08 -2.69
N ALA A 170 16.92 -5.16 -3.51
CA ALA A 170 16.41 -6.44 -3.98
C ALA A 170 17.44 -7.21 -4.81
N SER A 171 18.16 -6.52 -5.69
CA SER A 171 19.21 -7.13 -6.51
C SER A 171 20.37 -7.67 -5.66
N VAL A 172 20.86 -6.89 -4.71
CA VAL A 172 21.92 -7.32 -3.76
C VAL A 172 21.45 -8.53 -2.96
N LEU A 173 20.23 -8.48 -2.41
CA LEU A 173 19.66 -9.60 -1.66
C LEU A 173 19.62 -10.87 -2.50
N ILE A 174 19.07 -10.82 -3.72
CA ILE A 174 18.90 -11.98 -4.60
C ILE A 174 20.27 -12.51 -5.09
N LEU A 175 21.19 -11.63 -5.47
CA LEU A 175 22.54 -12.03 -5.92
C LEU A 175 23.33 -12.72 -4.80
N LEU A 176 23.24 -12.21 -3.56
CA LEU A 176 23.81 -12.89 -2.40
C LEU A 176 23.17 -14.26 -2.17
N GLY A 177 21.83 -14.35 -2.26
CA GLY A 177 21.10 -15.62 -2.15
C GLY A 177 21.51 -16.65 -3.18
N ILE A 178 21.65 -16.25 -4.43
CA ILE A 178 22.18 -17.09 -5.53
C ILE A 178 23.60 -17.54 -5.20
N THR A 179 24.47 -16.63 -4.74
CA THR A 179 25.85 -16.94 -4.37
C THR A 179 25.91 -17.97 -3.23
N ILE A 180 25.08 -17.80 -2.20
CA ILE A 180 24.98 -18.74 -1.08
C ILE A 180 24.52 -20.11 -1.56
N PHE A 181 23.46 -20.13 -2.36
CA PHE A 181 22.91 -21.39 -2.89
C PHE A 181 23.97 -22.20 -3.65
N PHE A 182 24.73 -21.59 -4.55
CA PHE A 182 25.73 -22.30 -5.35
C PHE A 182 27.03 -22.63 -4.59
N ARG A 183 27.44 -21.81 -3.60
CA ARG A 183 28.72 -22.04 -2.88
C ARG A 183 28.54 -22.89 -1.61
N PHE A 184 27.41 -22.76 -0.92
CA PHE A 184 27.22 -23.34 0.39
C PHE A 184 26.00 -24.28 0.45
N GLY A 185 25.24 -24.39 -0.64
CA GLY A 185 23.99 -25.15 -0.67
C GLY A 185 22.84 -24.48 0.07
N THR A 186 21.80 -25.25 0.32
CA THR A 186 20.62 -24.79 1.05
C THR A 186 20.11 -25.85 2.01
N THR A 187 19.52 -25.42 3.11
CA THR A 187 18.78 -26.28 4.04
C THR A 187 17.31 -26.46 3.63
N VAL A 188 16.85 -25.71 2.63
CA VAL A 188 15.48 -25.79 2.11
C VAL A 188 15.28 -27.10 1.37
N THR A 189 14.24 -27.81 1.72
CA THR A 189 13.86 -29.10 1.16
C THR A 189 12.49 -29.03 0.46
N ALA A 190 12.17 -30.00 -0.38
CA ALA A 190 10.86 -30.09 -1.02
C ALA A 190 9.69 -30.15 -0.02
N SER A 191 9.95 -30.61 1.22
CA SER A 191 8.95 -30.63 2.28
C SER A 191 8.56 -29.23 2.78
N ASP A 192 9.44 -28.22 2.66
CA ASP A 192 9.15 -26.84 3.07
C ASP A 192 8.11 -26.17 2.17
N PHE A 193 7.91 -26.69 0.96
CA PHE A 193 6.89 -26.20 0.00
C PHE A 193 5.53 -26.89 0.17
N ARG A 194 5.41 -27.86 1.08
CA ARG A 194 4.13 -28.51 1.38
C ARG A 194 3.29 -27.67 2.34
N ILE A 195 1.97 -27.83 2.23
CA ILE A 195 1.04 -27.20 3.17
C ILE A 195 1.28 -27.80 4.56
N PRO A 196 1.54 -26.98 5.60
CA PRO A 196 1.75 -27.48 6.96
C PRO A 196 0.48 -28.10 7.53
N ALA A 197 0.62 -28.94 8.54
CA ALA A 197 -0.51 -29.57 9.23
C ALA A 197 -1.46 -28.54 9.88
N ASP A 198 -0.93 -27.43 10.38
CA ASP A 198 -1.71 -26.26 10.79
C ASP A 198 -1.49 -25.10 9.79
N PRO A 199 -2.43 -24.88 8.86
CA PRO A 199 -2.28 -23.86 7.84
C PRO A 199 -2.66 -22.46 8.30
N ARG A 200 -3.18 -22.25 9.52
CA ARG A 200 -3.75 -20.96 9.99
C ARG A 200 -2.81 -19.77 9.79
N PHE A 201 -1.54 -19.92 10.14
CA PHE A 201 -0.55 -18.84 9.98
C PHE A 201 -0.18 -18.59 8.50
N VAL A 202 -0.22 -19.64 7.67
CA VAL A 202 0.00 -19.52 6.22
C VAL A 202 -1.16 -18.79 5.56
N LEU A 203 -2.39 -19.04 6.02
CA LEU A 203 -3.60 -18.40 5.49
C LEU A 203 -3.56 -16.87 5.66
N ASN A 204 -3.09 -16.37 6.82
CA ASN A 204 -2.88 -14.93 7.02
C ASN A 204 -1.97 -14.32 5.94
N SER A 205 -0.94 -15.05 5.50
CA SER A 205 0.00 -14.57 4.47
C SER A 205 -0.70 -14.23 3.15
N PHE A 206 -1.81 -14.89 2.80
CA PHE A 206 -2.51 -14.62 1.56
C PHE A 206 -3.05 -13.18 1.49
N GLY A 207 -3.66 -12.70 2.58
CA GLY A 207 -4.12 -11.31 2.69
C GLY A 207 -2.95 -10.32 2.58
N VAL A 208 -1.83 -10.61 3.28
CA VAL A 208 -0.61 -9.78 3.25
C VAL A 208 0.02 -9.78 1.84
N ILE A 209 0.00 -10.90 1.12
CA ILE A 209 0.47 -11.01 -0.27
C ILE A 209 -0.40 -10.16 -1.19
N CYS A 210 -1.73 -10.29 -1.13
CA CYS A 210 -2.63 -9.45 -1.91
C CYS A 210 -2.39 -7.96 -1.63
N PHE A 211 -2.24 -7.58 -0.37
CA PHE A 211 -1.90 -6.22 0.04
C PHE A 211 -0.54 -5.76 -0.52
N GLY A 212 0.49 -6.61 -0.48
CA GLY A 212 1.80 -6.31 -1.03
C GLY A 212 1.80 -6.09 -2.55
N LEU A 213 0.83 -6.68 -3.26
CA LEU A 213 0.64 -6.53 -4.70
C LEU A 213 -0.24 -5.34 -5.09
N VAL A 214 -0.79 -4.60 -4.13
CA VAL A 214 -1.52 -3.34 -4.34
C VAL A 214 -0.54 -2.21 -4.66
N GLY A 215 -0.98 -1.21 -5.40
CA GLY A 215 -0.18 0.00 -5.68
C GLY A 215 -0.31 0.52 -7.12
N LEU A 216 -0.86 -0.28 -8.04
CA LEU A 216 -1.08 0.16 -9.42
C LEU A 216 -2.09 1.31 -9.50
N GLU A 217 -3.06 1.33 -8.60
CA GLU A 217 -4.09 2.37 -8.50
C GLU A 217 -3.55 3.69 -7.95
N LEU A 218 -2.41 3.69 -7.25
CA LEU A 218 -1.85 4.90 -6.63
C LEU A 218 -1.61 6.02 -7.67
N ALA A 219 -1.15 5.65 -8.86
CA ALA A 219 -1.04 6.60 -9.97
C ALA A 219 -2.38 7.21 -10.37
N SER A 220 -3.46 6.43 -10.34
CA SER A 220 -4.80 6.94 -10.67
C SER A 220 -5.39 7.80 -9.56
N VAL A 221 -5.01 7.58 -8.31
CA VAL A 221 -5.35 8.47 -7.19
C VAL A 221 -4.72 9.84 -7.38
N MET A 222 -3.57 9.91 -8.05
CA MET A 222 -2.82 11.12 -8.39
C MET A 222 -3.03 11.54 -9.86
N GLY A 223 -4.20 11.25 -10.44
CA GLY A 223 -4.47 11.34 -11.89
C GLY A 223 -4.18 12.71 -12.49
N ASP A 224 -4.53 13.79 -11.81
CA ASP A 224 -4.32 15.17 -12.28
C ASP A 224 -2.86 15.62 -12.26
N GLU A 225 -1.98 14.89 -11.56
CA GLU A 225 -0.55 15.18 -11.48
C GLU A 225 0.28 14.44 -12.54
N ILE A 226 -0.35 13.55 -13.34
CA ILE A 226 0.29 12.69 -14.35
C ILE A 226 0.21 13.32 -15.75
N ARG A 227 1.30 13.19 -16.50
CA ARG A 227 1.36 13.54 -17.91
C ARG A 227 1.05 12.30 -18.78
N ASP A 228 0.02 12.38 -19.64
CA ASP A 228 -0.39 11.32 -20.59
C ASP A 228 -0.58 9.91 -19.97
N PRO A 229 -1.55 9.73 -19.05
CA PRO A 229 -1.75 8.45 -18.36
C PRO A 229 -2.18 7.32 -19.30
N GLN A 230 -2.89 7.62 -20.40
CA GLN A 230 -3.44 6.60 -21.31
C GLN A 230 -2.37 5.77 -22.03
N ARG A 231 -1.23 6.39 -22.35
CA ARG A 231 -0.12 5.72 -23.03
C ARG A 231 0.85 5.05 -22.06
N THR A 232 1.01 5.63 -20.87
CA THR A 232 2.06 5.20 -19.93
C THR A 232 1.62 4.05 -19.04
N LEU A 233 0.35 4.05 -18.56
CA LEU A 233 -0.16 3.04 -17.62
C LEU A 233 -0.06 1.59 -18.11
N PRO A 234 -0.45 1.23 -19.35
CA PRO A 234 -0.46 -0.17 -19.75
C PRO A 234 0.90 -0.85 -19.75
N GLY A 235 1.92 -0.13 -20.24
CA GLY A 235 3.28 -0.64 -20.25
C GLY A 235 3.87 -0.73 -18.85
N ALA A 236 3.60 0.26 -18.00
CA ALA A 236 4.07 0.28 -16.61
C ALA A 236 3.44 -0.87 -15.79
N VAL A 237 2.16 -1.15 -15.98
CA VAL A 237 1.45 -2.28 -15.33
C VAL A 237 2.06 -3.62 -15.77
N ALA A 238 2.28 -3.82 -17.08
CA ALA A 238 2.79 -5.08 -17.60
C ALA A 238 4.21 -5.39 -17.07
N TRP A 239 5.14 -4.46 -17.26
CA TRP A 239 6.52 -4.65 -16.81
C TRP A 239 6.65 -4.62 -15.28
N GLY A 240 5.88 -3.75 -14.62
CA GLY A 240 5.83 -3.69 -13.16
C GLY A 240 5.39 -5.02 -12.54
N GLY A 241 4.42 -5.71 -13.15
CA GLY A 241 3.92 -7.00 -12.67
C GLY A 241 4.93 -8.12 -12.78
N VAL A 242 5.58 -8.25 -13.94
CA VAL A 242 6.62 -9.28 -14.13
C VAL A 242 7.78 -9.06 -13.17
N LEU A 243 8.21 -7.81 -13.04
CA LEU A 243 9.33 -7.44 -12.19
C LEU A 243 9.00 -7.61 -10.71
N ALA A 244 7.85 -7.10 -10.25
CA ALA A 244 7.41 -7.26 -8.87
C ALA A 244 7.28 -8.75 -8.50
N GLY A 245 6.70 -9.57 -9.37
CA GLY A 245 6.59 -11.01 -9.16
C GLY A 245 7.94 -11.69 -9.01
N ALA A 246 8.87 -11.39 -9.91
CA ALA A 246 10.23 -11.94 -9.86
C ALA A 246 10.98 -11.52 -8.58
N LEU A 247 10.85 -10.25 -8.20
CA LEU A 247 11.51 -9.71 -7.02
C LEU A 247 10.90 -10.26 -5.72
N TYR A 248 9.57 -10.36 -5.61
CA TYR A 248 8.92 -10.92 -4.42
C TYR A 248 9.26 -12.40 -4.20
N ILE A 249 9.15 -13.20 -5.27
CA ILE A 249 9.48 -14.63 -5.21
C ILE A 249 10.99 -14.80 -4.94
N GLY A 250 11.84 -14.06 -5.64
CA GLY A 250 13.29 -14.10 -5.46
C GLY A 250 13.71 -13.70 -4.05
N ALA A 251 13.15 -12.62 -3.49
CA ALA A 251 13.43 -12.18 -2.13
C ALA A 251 12.94 -13.22 -1.10
N THR A 252 11.73 -13.78 -1.28
CA THR A 252 11.19 -14.82 -0.40
C THR A 252 12.09 -16.06 -0.39
N LEU A 253 12.49 -16.56 -1.56
CA LEU A 253 13.39 -17.68 -1.69
C LEU A 253 14.76 -17.40 -1.07
N THR A 254 15.30 -16.19 -1.27
CA THR A 254 16.58 -15.79 -0.67
C THR A 254 16.53 -15.80 0.86
N LEU A 255 15.45 -15.29 1.47
CA LEU A 255 15.29 -15.37 2.91
C LEU A 255 15.29 -16.82 3.42
N LEU A 256 14.55 -17.69 2.76
CA LEU A 256 14.46 -19.10 3.11
C LEU A 256 15.79 -19.84 2.97
N VAL A 257 16.59 -19.50 1.95
CA VAL A 257 17.94 -20.09 1.75
C VAL A 257 18.93 -19.60 2.80
N SER A 258 18.79 -18.38 3.30
CA SER A 258 19.77 -17.71 4.16
C SER A 258 19.48 -17.80 5.65
N VAL A 259 18.20 -17.90 6.03
CA VAL A 259 17.75 -17.88 7.43
C VAL A 259 16.68 -18.95 7.63
N ARG A 260 16.73 -19.66 8.77
CA ARG A 260 15.66 -20.62 9.11
C ARG A 260 14.34 -19.87 9.29
N LYS A 261 13.25 -20.44 8.75
CA LYS A 261 11.92 -19.80 8.77
C LYS A 261 11.46 -19.32 10.15
N ASP A 262 11.82 -20.06 11.20
CA ASP A 262 11.42 -19.74 12.58
C ASP A 262 12.28 -18.64 13.22
N GLU A 263 13.41 -18.29 12.61
CA GLU A 263 14.36 -17.25 13.03
C GLU A 263 14.19 -15.94 12.22
N ILE A 264 13.34 -15.93 11.18
CA ILE A 264 13.11 -14.75 10.35
C ILE A 264 12.39 -13.69 11.18
N SER A 265 13.06 -12.58 11.47
CA SER A 265 12.44 -11.41 12.07
C SER A 265 11.54 -10.69 11.07
N VAL A 266 10.31 -10.40 11.46
CA VAL A 266 9.36 -9.69 10.58
C VAL A 266 9.77 -8.23 10.32
N LEU A 267 10.57 -7.63 11.22
CA LEU A 267 11.06 -6.24 11.10
C LEU A 267 12.46 -6.14 10.48
N GLN A 268 13.28 -7.16 10.65
CA GLN A 268 14.71 -7.11 10.31
C GLN A 268 15.09 -8.16 9.26
N GLY A 269 14.17 -9.04 8.85
CA GLY A 269 14.46 -10.25 8.09
C GLY A 269 15.29 -10.03 6.83
N ILE A 270 15.05 -8.95 6.08
CA ILE A 270 15.83 -8.62 4.88
C ILE A 270 17.29 -8.32 5.24
N VAL A 271 17.52 -7.38 6.17
CA VAL A 271 18.88 -6.98 6.55
C VAL A 271 19.57 -8.06 7.37
N GLN A 272 18.82 -8.86 8.16
CA GLN A 272 19.30 -10.06 8.85
C GLN A 272 19.85 -11.09 7.84
N ALA A 273 19.09 -11.39 6.79
CA ALA A 273 19.51 -12.31 5.73
C ALA A 273 20.78 -11.81 5.02
N VAL A 274 20.81 -10.53 4.66
CA VAL A 274 22.00 -9.92 4.04
C VAL A 274 23.21 -9.99 4.99
N SER A 275 23.01 -9.73 6.28
CA SER A 275 24.08 -9.80 7.29
C SER A 275 24.67 -11.21 7.38
N HIS A 276 23.82 -12.26 7.47
CA HIS A 276 24.28 -13.65 7.49
C HIS A 276 25.02 -14.04 6.20
N MET A 277 24.47 -13.68 5.04
CA MET A 277 25.07 -14.01 3.76
C MET A 277 26.39 -13.28 3.52
N ALA A 278 26.42 -11.97 3.80
CA ALA A 278 27.61 -11.14 3.64
C ALA A 278 28.78 -11.60 4.54
N ALA A 279 28.49 -12.03 5.78
CA ALA A 279 29.48 -12.61 6.67
C ALA A 279 30.04 -13.93 6.12
N LYS A 280 29.20 -14.82 5.59
CA LYS A 280 29.63 -16.10 4.99
C LYS A 280 30.51 -15.92 3.75
N VAL A 281 30.23 -14.89 2.93
CA VAL A 281 30.97 -14.61 1.69
C VAL A 281 32.20 -13.72 1.94
N GLY A 282 32.36 -13.16 3.16
CA GLY A 282 33.49 -12.29 3.50
C GLY A 282 33.34 -10.83 3.06
N VAL A 283 32.10 -10.38 2.81
CA VAL A 283 31.79 -8.99 2.35
C VAL A 283 30.96 -8.22 3.38
N ALA A 284 31.20 -8.46 4.67
CA ALA A 284 30.41 -7.85 5.76
C ALA A 284 30.35 -6.32 5.73
N TRP A 285 31.30 -5.65 5.05
CA TRP A 285 31.32 -4.21 4.88
C TRP A 285 30.07 -3.65 4.15
N ILE A 286 29.35 -4.48 3.38
CA ILE A 286 28.16 -4.03 2.65
C ILE A 286 26.94 -3.85 3.55
N ILE A 287 26.93 -4.39 4.78
CA ILE A 287 25.75 -4.41 5.65
C ILE A 287 25.26 -3.01 5.98
N ALA A 288 26.16 -2.12 6.41
CA ALA A 288 25.79 -0.75 6.76
C ALA A 288 25.29 0.06 5.54
N PRO A 289 25.99 0.12 4.40
CA PRO A 289 25.47 0.83 3.22
C PRO A 289 24.18 0.19 2.67
N PHE A 290 24.01 -1.12 2.76
CA PHE A 290 22.75 -1.79 2.41
C PHE A 290 21.61 -1.36 3.32
N ALA A 291 21.83 -1.30 4.63
CA ALA A 291 20.83 -0.86 5.61
C ALA A 291 20.40 0.60 5.36
N VAL A 292 21.34 1.50 5.07
CA VAL A 292 21.05 2.89 4.73
C VAL A 292 20.21 2.96 3.45
N MET A 293 20.61 2.24 2.41
CA MET A 293 19.90 2.24 1.13
C MET A 293 18.49 1.67 1.26
N LEU A 294 18.32 0.55 1.99
CA LEU A 294 17.01 -0.03 2.24
C LEU A 294 16.14 0.90 3.10
N SER A 295 16.71 1.61 4.07
CA SER A 295 16.01 2.62 4.87
C SER A 295 15.49 3.78 4.00
N LEU A 296 16.29 4.28 3.07
CA LEU A 296 15.86 5.30 2.10
C LEU A 296 14.73 4.78 1.20
N SER A 297 14.81 3.51 0.76
CA SER A 297 13.75 2.85 0.03
C SER A 297 12.43 2.84 0.82
N ILE A 298 12.47 2.43 2.08
CA ILE A 298 11.32 2.36 2.97
C ILE A 298 10.72 3.75 3.22
N ALA A 299 11.56 4.78 3.40
CA ALA A 299 11.10 6.17 3.53
C ALA A 299 10.39 6.66 2.26
N GLY A 300 10.90 6.28 1.07
CA GLY A 300 10.26 6.55 -0.22
C GLY A 300 8.86 5.91 -0.32
N ILE A 301 8.73 4.64 0.06
CA ILE A 301 7.44 3.93 0.13
C ILE A 301 6.46 4.69 1.06
N GLY A 302 6.90 5.01 2.29
CA GLY A 302 6.08 5.74 3.25
C GLY A 302 5.63 7.10 2.72
N SER A 303 6.51 7.84 2.04
CA SER A 303 6.22 9.13 1.42
C SER A 303 5.19 8.99 0.29
N ALA A 304 5.35 8.02 -0.61
CA ALA A 304 4.45 7.79 -1.74
C ALA A 304 3.03 7.47 -1.27
N TRP A 305 2.90 6.55 -0.32
CA TRP A 305 1.60 6.14 0.22
C TRP A 305 0.95 7.24 1.05
N MET A 306 1.71 7.95 1.88
CA MET A 306 1.20 9.08 2.66
C MET A 306 0.70 10.20 1.75
N GLY A 307 1.52 10.60 0.79
CA GLY A 307 1.17 11.66 -0.15
C GLY A 307 0.01 11.28 -1.06
N GLY A 308 -0.02 10.06 -1.61
CA GLY A 308 -1.08 9.58 -2.48
C GLY A 308 -2.43 9.49 -1.76
N SER A 309 -2.47 8.85 -0.59
CA SER A 309 -3.73 8.65 0.14
C SER A 309 -4.37 9.95 0.64
N ALA A 310 -3.58 10.99 0.92
CA ALA A 310 -4.09 12.30 1.34
C ALA A 310 -4.93 13.02 0.26
N ARG A 311 -4.88 12.58 -1.01
CA ARG A 311 -5.75 13.10 -2.08
C ARG A 311 -7.20 12.65 -1.92
N ILE A 312 -7.45 11.53 -1.26
CA ILE A 312 -8.82 11.04 -1.04
C ILE A 312 -9.64 12.01 -0.18
N PRO A 313 -9.24 12.37 1.06
CA PRO A 313 -9.98 13.35 1.86
C PRO A 313 -9.98 14.77 1.22
N PHE A 314 -8.98 15.12 0.41
CA PHE A 314 -8.97 16.34 -0.37
C PHE A 314 -10.16 16.34 -1.35
N VAL A 315 -10.31 15.29 -2.19
CA VAL A 315 -11.41 15.18 -3.16
C VAL A 315 -12.76 15.05 -2.46
N ALA A 316 -12.85 14.24 -1.38
CA ALA A 316 -14.08 14.08 -0.59
C ALA A 316 -14.50 15.37 0.12
N GLY A 317 -13.54 16.22 0.52
CA GLY A 317 -13.79 17.56 1.05
C GLY A 317 -14.39 18.49 -0.02
N LEU A 318 -13.86 18.47 -1.24
CA LEU A 318 -14.41 19.20 -2.38
C LEU A 318 -15.82 18.73 -2.75
N ASP A 319 -16.09 17.43 -2.66
CA ASP A 319 -17.41 16.82 -2.88
C ASP A 319 -18.40 17.04 -1.72
N SER A 320 -17.95 17.70 -0.64
CA SER A 320 -18.77 18.00 0.57
C SER A 320 -19.26 16.77 1.34
N TYR A 321 -18.57 15.64 1.29
CA TYR A 321 -18.81 14.48 2.16
C TYR A 321 -17.90 14.44 3.39
N MET A 322 -16.97 15.40 3.47
CA MET A 322 -16.09 15.67 4.60
C MET A 322 -16.03 17.18 4.87
N PRO A 323 -15.44 17.63 5.99
CA PRO A 323 -15.22 19.04 6.23
C PRO A 323 -14.52 19.73 5.06
N SER A 324 -15.07 20.83 4.56
CA SER A 324 -14.58 21.54 3.36
C SER A 324 -13.12 22.00 3.47
N TRP A 325 -12.63 22.25 4.69
CA TRP A 325 -11.23 22.64 4.92
C TRP A 325 -10.21 21.54 4.57
N LEU A 326 -10.64 20.26 4.49
CA LEU A 326 -9.79 19.18 3.97
C LEU A 326 -9.48 19.33 2.49
N GLY A 327 -10.34 20.04 1.75
CA GLY A 327 -10.13 20.43 0.36
C GLY A 327 -9.18 21.64 0.18
N ASN A 328 -8.61 22.21 1.26
CA ASN A 328 -7.72 23.36 1.16
C ASN A 328 -6.33 22.97 0.67
N VAL A 329 -5.82 23.73 -0.28
CA VAL A 329 -4.46 23.60 -0.83
C VAL A 329 -3.53 24.56 -0.09
N HIS A 330 -2.29 24.13 0.19
CA HIS A 330 -1.30 25.01 0.81
C HIS A 330 -0.92 26.15 -0.14
N PRO A 331 -0.98 27.45 0.30
CA PRO A 331 -0.80 28.60 -0.58
C PRO A 331 0.51 28.60 -1.37
N LYS A 332 1.61 28.18 -0.72
CA LYS A 332 2.96 28.18 -1.33
C LYS A 332 3.26 26.87 -2.09
N TYR A 333 2.87 25.72 -1.52
CA TYR A 333 3.33 24.43 -2.01
C TYR A 333 2.30 23.70 -2.91
N ALA A 334 1.07 24.18 -2.93
CA ALA A 334 -0.04 23.59 -3.69
C ALA A 334 -0.23 22.08 -3.38
N THR A 335 -0.22 21.74 -2.08
CA THR A 335 -0.38 20.37 -1.56
C THR A 335 -1.60 20.31 -0.63
N PRO A 336 -2.27 19.14 -0.46
CA PRO A 336 -3.41 18.97 0.43
C PRO A 336 -2.95 18.88 1.90
N HIS A 337 -2.35 19.96 2.42
CA HIS A 337 -1.67 19.98 3.73
C HIS A 337 -2.59 19.64 4.89
N ALA A 338 -3.86 20.07 4.86
CA ALA A 338 -4.82 19.77 5.91
C ALA A 338 -5.08 18.26 6.04
N ALA A 339 -5.28 17.58 4.91
CA ALA A 339 -5.46 16.13 4.85
C ALA A 339 -4.22 15.38 5.35
N LEU A 340 -3.01 15.83 4.97
CA LEU A 340 -1.74 15.27 5.45
C LEU A 340 -1.56 15.40 6.95
N ILE A 341 -1.90 16.56 7.53
CA ILE A 341 -1.81 16.79 8.99
C ILE A 341 -2.78 15.90 9.74
N VAL A 342 -4.04 15.81 9.28
CA VAL A 342 -5.04 14.93 9.93
C VAL A 342 -4.60 13.47 9.89
N GLN A 343 -4.14 13.01 8.73
CA GLN A 343 -3.61 11.65 8.59
C GLN A 343 -2.44 11.40 9.56
N ALA A 344 -1.50 12.32 9.66
CA ALA A 344 -0.36 12.20 10.57
C ALA A 344 -0.77 12.17 12.04
N VAL A 345 -1.68 13.07 12.46
CA VAL A 345 -2.17 13.12 13.86
C VAL A 345 -2.89 11.83 14.24
N VAL A 346 -3.78 11.33 13.38
CA VAL A 346 -4.48 10.07 13.64
C VAL A 346 -3.50 8.90 13.65
N SER A 347 -2.55 8.85 12.72
CA SER A 347 -1.49 7.83 12.71
C SER A 347 -0.67 7.84 14.00
N LEU A 348 -0.29 9.02 14.50
CA LEU A 348 0.43 9.18 15.76
C LEU A 348 -0.35 8.57 16.92
N VAL A 349 -1.63 8.89 17.04
CA VAL A 349 -2.51 8.36 18.10
C VAL A 349 -2.61 6.83 17.99
N LEU A 350 -2.81 6.30 16.78
CA LEU A 350 -2.91 4.86 16.55
C LEU A 350 -1.60 4.13 16.88
N VAL A 351 -0.44 4.70 16.55
CA VAL A 351 0.86 4.15 16.95
C VAL A 351 0.95 4.02 18.47
N VAL A 352 0.69 5.10 19.19
CA VAL A 352 0.80 5.12 20.64
C VAL A 352 -0.14 4.06 21.25
N ILE A 353 -1.42 4.06 20.87
CA ILE A 353 -2.41 3.08 21.37
C ILE A 353 -1.94 1.65 21.08
N ASN A 354 -1.49 1.37 19.85
CA ASN A 354 -1.08 0.03 19.45
C ASN A 354 0.16 -0.46 20.21
N PHE A 355 1.14 0.42 20.46
CA PHE A 355 2.31 0.06 21.26
C PHE A 355 1.98 -0.30 22.70
N TYR A 356 1.05 0.45 23.32
CA TYR A 356 0.59 0.10 24.67
C TYR A 356 -0.26 -1.18 24.72
N ALA A 357 -1.03 -1.45 23.66
CA ALA A 357 -1.89 -2.62 23.56
C ALA A 357 -1.15 -3.92 23.14
N SER A 358 0.12 -3.85 22.74
CA SER A 358 0.89 -4.99 22.22
C SER A 358 1.99 -5.42 23.18
N GLY A 359 2.28 -6.74 23.24
CA GLY A 359 3.34 -7.32 24.05
C GLY A 359 4.76 -6.97 23.60
N GLY A 360 4.96 -6.70 22.29
CA GLY A 360 6.25 -6.36 21.71
C GLY A 360 6.13 -5.58 20.40
N VAL A 361 7.26 -5.13 19.86
CA VAL A 361 7.33 -4.34 18.62
C VAL A 361 6.84 -5.16 17.42
N GLN A 362 7.22 -6.44 17.33
CA GLN A 362 6.81 -7.33 16.25
C GLN A 362 5.31 -7.61 16.27
N GLU A 363 4.70 -7.78 17.45
CA GLU A 363 3.25 -7.92 17.60
C GLU A 363 2.53 -6.62 17.18
N ALA A 364 3.04 -5.46 17.60
CA ALA A 364 2.50 -4.16 17.21
C ALA A 364 2.52 -3.97 15.68
N PHE A 365 3.64 -4.34 15.05
CA PHE A 365 3.78 -4.31 13.59
C PHE A 365 2.73 -5.19 12.90
N GLN A 366 2.59 -6.45 13.31
CA GLN A 366 1.66 -7.40 12.67
C GLN A 366 0.19 -7.00 12.86
N LYS A 367 -0.19 -6.48 14.02
CA LYS A 367 -1.56 -5.98 14.23
C LYS A 367 -1.89 -4.82 13.30
N MET A 368 -1.01 -3.82 13.20
CA MET A 368 -1.23 -2.68 12.29
C MET A 368 -1.23 -3.12 10.82
N LEU A 369 -0.33 -4.02 10.44
CA LEU A 369 -0.29 -4.55 9.07
C LEU A 369 -1.59 -5.29 8.72
N SER A 370 -2.07 -6.17 9.58
CA SER A 370 -3.31 -6.92 9.33
C SER A 370 -4.54 -6.02 9.21
N LEU A 371 -4.66 -4.99 10.07
CA LEU A 371 -5.73 -3.99 9.98
C LEU A 371 -5.64 -3.18 8.68
N ALA A 372 -4.42 -2.79 8.30
CA ALA A 372 -4.18 -2.11 7.04
C ALA A 372 -4.58 -2.98 5.84
N VAL A 373 -4.26 -4.29 5.86
CA VAL A 373 -4.67 -5.24 4.82
C VAL A 373 -6.19 -5.25 4.63
N VAL A 374 -6.95 -5.38 5.72
CA VAL A 374 -8.43 -5.43 5.66
C VAL A 374 -8.97 -4.15 5.04
N LEU A 375 -8.58 -2.98 5.54
CA LEU A 375 -9.08 -1.70 5.05
C LEU A 375 -8.66 -1.42 3.60
N GLN A 376 -7.43 -1.78 3.21
CA GLN A 376 -6.94 -1.57 1.85
C GLN A 376 -7.66 -2.44 0.82
N LEU A 377 -8.06 -3.65 1.18
CA LEU A 377 -8.72 -4.57 0.25
C LEU A 377 -10.20 -4.23 0.02
N VAL A 378 -10.87 -3.49 0.93
CA VAL A 378 -12.27 -3.06 0.73
C VAL A 378 -12.48 -2.26 -0.57
N PRO A 379 -11.68 -1.24 -0.92
CA PRO A 379 -11.78 -0.56 -2.21
C PRO A 379 -11.71 -1.49 -3.42
N PHE A 380 -10.92 -2.56 -3.34
CA PHE A 380 -10.76 -3.51 -4.44
C PHE A 380 -12.00 -4.39 -4.68
N LEU A 381 -12.86 -4.56 -3.66
CA LEU A 381 -14.18 -5.16 -3.90
C LEU A 381 -14.99 -4.32 -4.90
N TYR A 382 -14.96 -2.99 -4.77
CA TYR A 382 -15.62 -2.09 -5.72
C TYR A 382 -14.95 -2.08 -7.08
N VAL A 383 -13.61 -2.09 -7.13
CA VAL A 383 -12.83 -2.10 -8.37
C VAL A 383 -13.18 -3.34 -9.19
N PHE A 384 -13.18 -4.53 -8.59
CA PHE A 384 -13.50 -5.77 -9.31
C PHE A 384 -14.99 -5.93 -9.60
N ALA A 385 -15.88 -5.49 -8.70
CA ALA A 385 -17.30 -5.45 -8.96
C ALA A 385 -17.66 -4.53 -10.14
N ALA A 386 -16.91 -3.43 -10.34
CA ALA A 386 -17.08 -2.56 -11.50
C ALA A 386 -16.78 -3.30 -12.82
N LEU A 387 -15.70 -4.10 -12.87
CA LEU A 387 -15.40 -4.93 -14.05
C LEU A 387 -16.52 -5.93 -14.36
N LEU A 388 -17.08 -6.57 -13.33
CA LEU A 388 -18.23 -7.48 -13.51
C LEU A 388 -19.44 -6.73 -14.07
N LYS A 389 -19.75 -5.54 -13.51
CA LYS A 389 -20.84 -4.68 -13.99
C LYS A 389 -20.67 -4.32 -15.46
N PHE A 390 -19.44 -3.97 -15.88
CA PHE A 390 -19.15 -3.67 -17.29
C PHE A 390 -19.23 -4.92 -18.19
N GLY A 391 -18.73 -6.05 -17.72
CA GLY A 391 -18.79 -7.32 -18.45
C GLY A 391 -20.22 -7.82 -18.68
N VAL A 392 -21.17 -7.51 -17.77
CA VAL A 392 -22.58 -7.94 -17.89
C VAL A 392 -23.43 -6.94 -18.67
N ARG A 393 -23.08 -5.63 -18.68
CA ARG A 393 -23.85 -4.55 -19.29
C ARG A 393 -24.07 -4.76 -20.79
N LYS A 394 -25.26 -4.38 -21.28
CA LYS A 394 -25.63 -4.32 -22.70
C LYS A 394 -26.12 -2.92 -23.05
N PRO A 395 -25.65 -2.29 -24.17
CA PRO A 395 -24.61 -2.81 -25.08
C PRO A 395 -23.25 -2.91 -24.37
N PHE A 396 -22.40 -3.85 -24.85
CA PHE A 396 -21.04 -4.00 -24.31
C PHE A 396 -20.14 -2.89 -24.88
N GLU A 397 -19.58 -2.10 -24.00
CA GLU A 397 -18.73 -0.96 -24.36
C GLU A 397 -17.38 -1.06 -23.63
N SER A 398 -16.48 -1.87 -24.11
CA SER A 398 -15.09 -1.80 -23.69
C SER A 398 -14.22 -1.37 -24.87
N ARG A 399 -13.28 -0.44 -24.60
CA ARG A 399 -12.36 0.06 -25.62
C ARG A 399 -11.14 -0.84 -25.82
N ARG A 400 -10.82 -1.70 -24.85
CA ARG A 400 -9.55 -2.43 -24.84
C ARG A 400 -9.67 -3.92 -24.60
N TYR A 401 -10.58 -4.36 -23.74
CA TYR A 401 -10.66 -5.77 -23.30
C TYR A 401 -11.95 -6.45 -23.79
N SER A 402 -11.84 -7.76 -24.01
CA SER A 402 -13.02 -8.58 -24.33
C SER A 402 -13.93 -8.71 -23.10
N ARG A 403 -15.20 -9.02 -23.36
CA ARG A 403 -16.18 -9.29 -22.30
C ARG A 403 -15.73 -10.42 -21.37
N ALA A 404 -15.17 -11.50 -21.95
CA ALA A 404 -14.67 -12.64 -21.19
C ALA A 404 -13.50 -12.22 -20.26
N THR A 405 -12.59 -11.37 -20.76
CA THR A 405 -11.48 -10.84 -19.97
C THR A 405 -11.98 -10.04 -18.77
N LEU A 406 -12.97 -9.15 -18.95
CA LEU A 406 -13.51 -8.34 -17.83
C LEU A 406 -14.24 -9.20 -16.82
N LEU A 407 -15.02 -10.20 -17.26
CA LEU A 407 -15.72 -11.13 -16.37
C LEU A 407 -14.72 -12.01 -15.59
N PHE A 408 -13.71 -12.56 -16.26
CA PHE A 408 -12.66 -13.33 -15.59
C PHE A 408 -11.92 -12.48 -14.56
N ALA A 409 -11.41 -11.30 -14.95
CA ALA A 409 -10.67 -10.42 -14.08
C ALA A 409 -11.53 -9.94 -12.89
N GLY A 410 -12.79 -9.58 -13.14
CA GLY A 410 -13.73 -9.18 -12.09
C GLY A 410 -14.01 -10.31 -11.11
N THR A 411 -14.27 -11.54 -11.60
CA THR A 411 -14.56 -12.70 -10.73
C THR A 411 -13.33 -13.14 -9.94
N ALA A 412 -12.20 -13.35 -10.63
CA ALA A 412 -10.95 -13.77 -9.97
C ALA A 412 -10.49 -12.74 -8.92
N GLY A 413 -10.49 -11.46 -9.29
CA GLY A 413 -10.13 -10.38 -8.38
C GLY A 413 -11.08 -10.25 -7.19
N LEU A 414 -12.40 -10.36 -7.40
CA LEU A 414 -13.38 -10.29 -6.31
C LEU A 414 -13.24 -11.46 -5.33
N VAL A 415 -13.07 -12.67 -5.84
CA VAL A 415 -12.88 -13.88 -5.00
C VAL A 415 -11.58 -13.76 -4.19
N THR A 416 -10.47 -13.43 -4.84
CA THR A 416 -9.16 -13.33 -4.15
C THR A 416 -9.15 -12.19 -3.15
N THR A 417 -9.78 -11.05 -3.45
CA THR A 417 -9.92 -9.92 -2.50
C THR A 417 -10.75 -10.32 -1.29
N THR A 418 -11.89 -10.97 -1.50
CA THR A 418 -12.75 -11.44 -0.41
C THR A 418 -12.01 -12.44 0.47
N LEU A 419 -11.31 -13.41 -0.14
CA LEU A 419 -10.47 -14.36 0.60
C LEU A 419 -9.36 -13.64 1.36
N GLY A 420 -8.68 -12.66 0.74
CA GLY A 420 -7.63 -11.86 1.39
C GLY A 420 -8.13 -11.14 2.63
N ILE A 421 -9.34 -10.54 2.56
CA ILE A 421 -9.98 -9.88 3.72
C ILE A 421 -10.29 -10.91 4.82
N VAL A 422 -10.95 -12.01 4.49
CA VAL A 422 -11.34 -13.02 5.48
C VAL A 422 -10.12 -13.65 6.14
N LEU A 423 -9.11 -13.99 5.35
CA LEU A 423 -7.91 -14.65 5.84
C LEU A 423 -7.00 -13.71 6.65
N ALA A 424 -7.10 -12.39 6.48
CA ALA A 424 -6.38 -11.42 7.32
C ALA A 424 -6.84 -11.39 8.78
N PHE A 425 -8.03 -11.93 9.10
CA PHE A 425 -8.49 -12.08 10.48
C PHE A 425 -7.82 -13.25 11.22
N PHE A 426 -7.16 -14.18 10.52
CA PHE A 426 -6.36 -15.21 11.19
C PHE A 426 -5.07 -14.58 11.77
N PRO A 427 -4.65 -14.99 12.98
CA PRO A 427 -3.48 -14.40 13.63
C PRO A 427 -2.18 -14.81 12.94
N ALA A 428 -1.21 -13.90 12.87
CA ALA A 428 0.18 -14.22 12.54
C ALA A 428 0.88 -14.89 13.74
N LYS A 429 2.03 -15.55 13.49
CA LYS A 429 2.81 -16.25 14.52
C LYS A 429 3.25 -15.38 15.70
N GLN A 430 3.42 -14.08 15.48
CA GLN A 430 3.88 -13.10 16.47
C GLN A 430 2.78 -12.68 17.46
N ILE A 431 1.53 -13.10 17.23
CA ILE A 431 0.39 -12.74 18.05
C ILE A 431 0.35 -13.62 19.30
N THR A 432 0.48 -13.01 20.46
CA THR A 432 0.51 -13.72 21.77
C THR A 432 -0.87 -14.17 22.24
N SER A 433 -1.93 -13.43 21.91
CA SER A 433 -3.30 -13.75 22.30
C SER A 433 -4.24 -13.69 21.11
N VAL A 434 -4.67 -14.85 20.62
CA VAL A 434 -5.58 -14.98 19.46
C VAL A 434 -6.89 -14.25 19.73
N TRP A 435 -7.53 -14.45 20.86
CA TRP A 435 -8.80 -13.82 21.22
C TRP A 435 -8.70 -12.28 21.23
N LYS A 436 -7.65 -11.73 21.88
CA LYS A 436 -7.46 -10.27 21.90
C LYS A 436 -7.21 -9.71 20.51
N TYR A 437 -6.49 -10.45 19.67
CA TYR A 437 -6.25 -10.09 18.28
C TYR A 437 -7.56 -10.05 17.49
N GLU A 438 -8.36 -11.12 17.50
CA GLU A 438 -9.61 -11.21 16.75
C GLU A 438 -10.62 -10.13 17.18
N VAL A 439 -10.82 -9.94 18.49
CA VAL A 439 -11.69 -8.90 19.02
C VAL A 439 -11.22 -7.51 18.62
N SER A 440 -9.92 -7.24 18.69
CA SER A 440 -9.38 -5.93 18.27
C SER A 440 -9.49 -5.72 16.76
N MET A 441 -9.23 -6.74 15.94
CA MET A 441 -9.37 -6.68 14.48
C MET A 441 -10.81 -6.37 14.07
N ILE A 442 -11.79 -7.11 14.62
CA ILE A 442 -13.20 -6.90 14.34
C ILE A 442 -13.64 -5.52 14.84
N GLY A 443 -13.31 -5.19 16.11
CA GLY A 443 -13.74 -3.95 16.74
C GLY A 443 -13.21 -2.70 16.05
N ILE A 444 -11.92 -2.68 15.71
CA ILE A 444 -11.30 -1.53 15.03
C ILE A 444 -11.79 -1.42 13.58
N THR A 445 -11.92 -2.54 12.86
CA THR A 445 -12.47 -2.53 11.50
C THR A 445 -13.89 -1.99 11.49
N LEU A 446 -14.76 -2.48 12.39
CA LEU A 446 -16.13 -1.98 12.52
C LEU A 446 -16.17 -0.50 12.92
N ALA A 447 -15.30 -0.05 13.83
CA ALA A 447 -15.22 1.35 14.20
C ALA A 447 -14.91 2.24 13.00
N PHE A 448 -13.92 1.89 12.17
CA PHE A 448 -13.61 2.64 10.95
C PHE A 448 -14.76 2.64 9.94
N LEU A 449 -15.45 1.52 9.75
CA LEU A 449 -16.61 1.44 8.85
C LEU A 449 -17.80 2.25 9.38
N LEU A 450 -18.10 2.17 10.68
CA LEU A 450 -19.17 2.96 11.30
C LEU A 450 -18.88 4.47 11.27
N LEU A 451 -17.62 4.86 11.46
CA LEU A 451 -17.20 6.25 11.28
C LEU A 451 -17.41 6.72 9.83
N ALA A 452 -17.12 5.88 8.83
CA ALA A 452 -17.41 6.21 7.43
C ALA A 452 -18.91 6.48 7.22
N VAL A 453 -19.75 5.57 7.71
CA VAL A 453 -21.21 5.72 7.62
C VAL A 453 -21.68 7.01 8.33
N PHE A 454 -21.18 7.25 9.53
CA PHE A 454 -21.51 8.45 10.31
C PHE A 454 -21.12 9.74 9.56
N PHE A 455 -19.89 9.86 9.11
CA PHE A 455 -19.42 11.05 8.39
C PHE A 455 -20.21 11.25 7.10
N PHE A 456 -20.44 10.21 6.31
CA PHE A 456 -21.22 10.31 5.08
C PHE A 456 -22.62 10.87 5.35
N PHE A 457 -23.36 10.30 6.30
CA PHE A 457 -24.74 10.73 6.56
C PHE A 457 -24.82 12.12 7.21
N VAL A 458 -23.88 12.47 8.10
CA VAL A 458 -23.84 13.81 8.69
C VAL A 458 -23.58 14.86 7.60
N TYR A 459 -22.54 14.68 6.79
CA TYR A 459 -22.18 15.68 5.78
C TYR A 459 -23.10 15.68 4.57
N SER A 460 -23.68 14.54 4.18
CA SER A 460 -24.69 14.51 3.12
C SER A 460 -25.94 15.31 3.47
N ARG A 461 -26.34 15.37 4.75
CA ARG A 461 -27.46 16.20 5.23
C ARG A 461 -27.13 17.68 5.32
N LEU A 462 -25.86 18.02 5.53
CA LEU A 462 -25.37 19.40 5.60
C LEU A 462 -25.11 19.99 4.20
N LYS A 463 -25.13 19.16 3.15
CA LYS A 463 -24.98 19.61 1.77
C LYS A 463 -26.09 20.61 1.40
N THR A 464 -25.73 21.88 1.26
CA THR A 464 -26.65 22.88 0.72
C THR A 464 -26.87 22.63 -0.79
N PRO A 465 -28.09 22.82 -1.34
CA PRO A 465 -28.44 22.48 -2.75
C PRO A 465 -27.64 23.20 -3.83
N ARG A 466 -26.71 24.09 -3.49
CA ARG A 466 -25.99 24.96 -4.43
C ARG A 466 -25.08 24.26 -5.43
N VAL A 467 -24.57 23.08 -5.12
CA VAL A 467 -23.61 22.39 -6.01
C VAL A 467 -24.29 21.63 -7.15
N THR A 468 -25.51 21.17 -6.94
CA THR A 468 -26.27 20.42 -7.97
C THR A 468 -26.77 21.33 -9.10
N ALA A 469 -27.06 22.60 -8.83
CA ALA A 469 -27.56 23.55 -9.82
C ALA A 469 -26.50 23.95 -10.87
N VAL A 470 -25.21 23.98 -10.49
CA VAL A 470 -24.12 24.34 -11.42
C VAL A 470 -23.85 23.21 -12.41
N LYS A 471 -23.84 21.95 -11.96
CA LYS A 471 -23.66 20.78 -12.84
C LYS A 471 -24.81 20.60 -13.85
N HIS A 472 -26.03 20.90 -13.46
CA HIS A 472 -27.17 20.87 -14.39
C HIS A 472 -27.19 22.06 -15.36
N ALA A 473 -26.68 23.21 -14.97
CA ALA A 473 -26.55 24.37 -15.85
C ALA A 473 -25.40 24.21 -16.88
N GLU A 474 -24.31 23.54 -16.54
CA GLU A 474 -23.25 23.19 -17.51
C GLU A 474 -23.68 22.07 -18.46
N ALA A 475 -24.36 21.03 -17.98
CA ALA A 475 -24.92 19.99 -18.86
C ALA A 475 -25.95 20.54 -19.84
N ALA A 476 -26.76 21.54 -19.45
CA ALA A 476 -27.73 22.20 -20.32
C ALA A 476 -27.12 23.21 -21.31
N ARG A 477 -25.83 23.59 -21.17
CA ARG A 477 -25.11 24.43 -22.13
C ARG A 477 -24.33 23.64 -23.18
N ILE A 478 -24.25 22.32 -23.05
CA ILE A 478 -23.52 21.42 -23.98
C ILE A 478 -24.49 20.63 -24.86
N THR A 479 -25.81 20.72 -24.60
CA THR A 479 -26.88 20.26 -25.47
C THR A 479 -27.46 21.44 -26.26
#